data_4a0a1f95ff439ab366a09ae30f1c0464
#
_entry.id   4a0a1f95ff439ab366a09ae30f1c0464
#
_cell.length_a   1.000
_cell.length_b   1.000
_cell.length_c   1.000
_cell.angle_alpha   90.00
_cell.angle_beta   90.00
_cell.angle_gamma   90.00
#
_symmetry.space_group_name_H-M   'P 1'
#
loop_
_entity.id
_entity.type
_entity.pdbx_description
1 polymer ?
#
loop_
_entity_poly.entity_id
_entity_poly.type
_entity_poly.pdbx_seq_one_letter_code
_entity_poly.pdbx_strand_id
1 'polypeptide(L)'
;KESREILAEQVGQSRNQISRYIRLTELISPLLDMVDERKIAFNPAYELSFLKQDEQRLLLDAMDSEQATPSLSQAQRLKKLSREGKCTKEAMRSIMSEEKKEEQERITLSSDTLRKYFPRSYTPLQMQQTIIKLLEQWQKKQQRRNER
;
A
#
# COMPACT_ATOMS: atom_id res chain seq x y z
N LYS A 1 -24.19 15.35 29.14
CA LYS A 1 -24.47 14.06 28.48
C LYS A 1 -23.60 13.80 27.27
N GLU A 2 -23.34 14.80 26.45
CA GLU A 2 -22.47 14.67 25.27
C GLU A 2 -21.02 14.36 25.63
N SER A 3 -20.51 14.92 26.73
CA SER A 3 -19.12 14.67 27.16
C SER A 3 -18.87 13.26 27.63
N ARG A 4 -19.87 12.57 28.19
CA ARG A 4 -19.74 11.16 28.62
C ARG A 4 -19.70 10.21 27.43
N GLU A 5 -20.48 10.49 26.38
CA GLU A 5 -20.48 9.69 25.17
C GLU A 5 -19.17 9.85 24.41
N ILE A 6 -18.64 11.07 24.33
CA ILE A 6 -17.33 11.34 23.70
C ILE A 6 -16.21 10.62 24.48
N LEU A 7 -16.25 10.66 25.81
CA LEU A 7 -15.27 9.96 26.64
C LEU A 7 -15.35 8.45 26.46
N ALA A 8 -16.57 7.89 26.37
CA ALA A 8 -16.77 6.45 26.15
C ALA A 8 -16.23 6.02 24.78
N GLU A 9 -16.45 6.81 23.74
CA GLU A 9 -15.90 6.55 22.41
C GLU A 9 -14.37 6.62 22.41
N GLN A 10 -13.79 7.64 23.03
CA GLN A 10 -12.34 7.79 23.14
C GLN A 10 -11.71 6.65 23.90
N VAL A 11 -12.32 6.21 25.01
CA VAL A 11 -11.83 5.05 25.79
C VAL A 11 -11.96 3.77 24.96
N GLY A 12 -13.05 3.58 24.22
CA GLY A 12 -13.23 2.44 23.33
C GLY A 12 -12.18 2.38 22.22
N GLN A 13 -11.90 3.51 21.56
CA GLN A 13 -10.85 3.61 20.55
C GLN A 13 -9.47 3.38 21.16
N SER A 14 -9.21 3.90 22.33
CA SER A 14 -7.95 3.71 23.05
C SER A 14 -7.73 2.24 23.40
N ARG A 15 -8.78 1.52 23.84
CA ARG A 15 -8.70 0.09 24.12
C ARG A 15 -8.39 -0.74 22.89
N ASN A 16 -9.03 -0.44 21.76
CA ASN A 16 -8.77 -1.12 20.50
C ASN A 16 -7.32 -0.90 20.04
N GLN A 17 -6.84 0.33 20.20
CA GLN A 17 -5.47 0.67 19.86
C GLN A 17 -4.47 -0.02 20.77
N ILE A 18 -4.74 -0.07 22.07
CA ILE A 18 -3.93 -0.80 23.06
C ILE A 18 -3.89 -2.28 22.71
N SER A 19 -5.04 -2.89 22.37
CA SER A 19 -5.09 -4.30 21.96
C SER A 19 -4.21 -4.58 20.75
N ARG A 20 -4.19 -3.69 19.78
CA ARG A 20 -3.32 -3.81 18.60
C ARG A 20 -1.85 -3.70 18.96
N TYR A 21 -1.49 -2.77 19.85
CA TYR A 21 -0.12 -2.64 20.33
C TYR A 21 0.32 -3.88 21.11
N ILE A 22 -0.56 -4.44 21.95
CA ILE A 22 -0.28 -5.68 22.69
C ILE A 22 -0.04 -6.83 21.70
N ARG A 23 -0.83 -6.89 20.63
CA ARG A 23 -0.66 -7.92 19.58
C ARG A 23 0.72 -7.87 18.94
N LEU A 24 1.33 -6.69 18.82
CA LEU A 24 2.68 -6.54 18.28
C LEU A 24 3.73 -7.28 19.11
N THR A 25 3.46 -7.54 20.39
CA THR A 25 4.39 -8.31 21.24
C THR A 25 4.53 -9.76 20.80
N GLU A 26 3.62 -10.25 19.97
CA GLU A 26 3.72 -11.58 19.34
C GLU A 26 4.73 -11.63 18.20
N LEU A 27 5.24 -10.48 17.76
CA LEU A 27 6.31 -10.43 16.79
C LEU A 27 7.65 -10.83 17.43
N ILE A 28 8.48 -11.52 16.65
CA ILE A 28 9.85 -11.79 17.08
C ILE A 28 10.63 -10.47 17.22
N SER A 29 11.64 -10.47 18.11
CA SER A 29 12.37 -9.24 18.42
C SER A 29 12.90 -8.48 17.20
N PRO A 30 13.51 -9.14 16.19
CA PRO A 30 13.99 -8.42 15.00
C PRO A 30 12.88 -7.70 14.23
N LEU A 31 11.67 -8.30 14.12
CA LEU A 31 10.56 -7.68 13.44
C LEU A 31 10.00 -6.51 14.24
N LEU A 32 9.93 -6.67 15.57
CA LEU A 32 9.47 -5.60 16.46
C LEU A 32 10.42 -4.39 16.39
N ASP A 33 11.73 -4.63 16.35
CA ASP A 33 12.74 -3.59 16.18
C ASP A 33 12.54 -2.84 14.86
N MET A 34 12.20 -3.54 13.78
CA MET A 34 11.92 -2.93 12.49
C MET A 34 10.67 -2.03 12.53
N VAL A 35 9.69 -2.38 13.34
CA VAL A 35 8.51 -1.52 13.56
C VAL A 35 8.92 -0.26 14.31
N ASP A 36 9.73 -0.39 15.36
CA ASP A 36 10.22 0.74 16.15
C ASP A 36 11.07 1.68 15.29
N GLU A 37 11.86 1.14 14.38
CA GLU A 37 12.68 1.91 13.43
C GLU A 37 11.88 2.45 12.24
N ARG A 38 10.58 2.19 12.19
CA ARG A 38 9.67 2.61 11.11
C ARG A 38 9.99 2.00 9.74
N LYS A 39 10.71 0.90 9.72
CA LYS A 39 10.97 0.13 8.49
C LYS A 39 9.74 -0.66 8.06
N ILE A 40 8.95 -1.12 9.02
CA ILE A 40 7.65 -1.76 8.79
C ILE A 40 6.57 -0.87 9.42
N ALA A 41 5.55 -0.54 8.64
CA ALA A 41 4.43 0.26 9.13
C ALA A 41 3.58 -0.55 10.13
N PHE A 42 2.82 0.14 10.97
CA PHE A 42 2.02 -0.47 12.03
C PHE A 42 0.99 -1.49 11.50
N ASN A 43 0.23 -1.13 10.46
CA ASN A 43 -0.83 -2.00 9.95
C ASN A 43 -0.28 -3.30 9.34
N PRO A 44 0.75 -3.29 8.48
CA PRO A 44 1.39 -4.52 8.05
C PRO A 44 1.94 -5.34 9.22
N ALA A 45 2.58 -4.69 10.18
CA ALA A 45 3.14 -5.37 11.36
C ALA A 45 2.05 -6.09 12.16
N TYR A 46 0.90 -5.45 12.35
CA TYR A 46 -0.24 -6.05 13.02
C TYR A 46 -0.69 -7.34 12.34
N GLU A 47 -0.78 -7.32 11.00
CA GLU A 47 -1.15 -8.51 10.23
C GLU A 47 -0.09 -9.62 10.36
N LEU A 48 1.20 -9.26 10.36
CA LEU A 48 2.30 -10.21 10.52
C LEU A 48 2.34 -10.86 11.89
N SER A 49 1.80 -10.20 12.92
CA SER A 49 1.76 -10.73 14.29
C SER A 49 0.93 -12.01 14.40
N PHE A 50 0.07 -12.29 13.44
CA PHE A 50 -0.73 -13.51 13.39
C PHE A 50 0.01 -14.72 12.81
N LEU A 51 1.18 -14.51 12.23
CA LEU A 51 2.04 -15.60 11.76
C LEU A 51 2.66 -16.34 12.93
N LYS A 52 2.94 -17.63 12.74
CA LYS A 52 3.68 -18.42 13.73
C LYS A 52 5.12 -17.87 13.83
N GLN A 53 5.74 -18.07 14.99
CA GLN A 53 7.11 -17.58 15.20
C GLN A 53 8.10 -18.11 14.17
N ASP A 54 8.00 -19.39 13.80
CA ASP A 54 8.83 -19.98 12.77
C ASP A 54 8.61 -19.32 11.40
N GLU A 55 7.35 -19.01 11.08
CA GLU A 55 6.99 -18.32 9.86
C GLU A 55 7.53 -16.89 9.86
N GLN A 56 7.51 -16.22 11.00
CA GLN A 56 8.08 -14.87 11.13
C GLN A 56 9.59 -14.86 10.88
N ARG A 57 10.30 -15.89 11.35
CA ARG A 57 11.75 -16.04 11.11
C ARG A 57 12.04 -16.27 9.63
N LEU A 58 11.26 -17.12 8.98
CA LEU A 58 11.37 -17.36 7.55
C LEU A 58 11.09 -16.09 6.75
N LEU A 59 10.09 -15.31 7.18
CA LEU A 59 9.77 -14.04 6.56
C LEU A 59 10.93 -13.05 6.69
N LEU A 60 11.54 -12.98 7.86
CA LEU A 60 12.70 -12.13 8.10
C LEU A 60 13.83 -12.45 7.11
N ASP A 61 14.11 -13.74 6.92
CA ASP A 61 15.10 -14.20 5.95
C ASP A 61 14.74 -13.81 4.52
N ALA A 62 13.46 -13.95 4.15
CA ALA A 62 12.97 -13.56 2.83
C ALA A 62 13.07 -12.04 2.60
N MET A 63 12.76 -11.26 3.61
CA MET A 63 12.87 -9.80 3.56
C MET A 63 14.32 -9.37 3.36
N ASP A 64 15.24 -10.02 4.07
CA ASP A 64 16.68 -9.73 3.95
C ASP A 64 17.20 -10.15 2.58
N SER A 65 16.82 -11.34 2.11
CA SER A 65 17.21 -11.87 0.81
C SER A 65 16.75 -10.98 -0.35
N GLU A 66 15.51 -10.50 -0.28
CA GLU A 66 14.92 -9.69 -1.34
C GLU A 66 15.06 -8.17 -1.11
N GLN A 67 15.67 -7.77 0.02
CA GLN A 67 15.85 -6.37 0.42
C GLN A 67 14.53 -5.59 0.33
N ALA A 68 13.46 -6.18 0.85
CA ALA A 68 12.11 -5.61 0.79
C ALA A 68 11.38 -5.79 2.11
N THR A 69 10.45 -4.89 2.40
CA THR A 69 9.54 -5.00 3.54
C THR A 69 8.12 -5.22 3.01
N PRO A 70 7.29 -6.02 3.71
CA PRO A 70 5.94 -6.30 3.21
C PRO A 70 5.04 -5.07 3.31
N SER A 71 4.25 -4.86 2.26
CA SER A 71 3.14 -3.91 2.27
C SER A 71 1.96 -4.49 3.05
N LEU A 72 0.93 -3.68 3.30
CA LEU A 72 -0.29 -4.16 3.96
C LEU A 72 -0.93 -5.30 3.19
N SER A 73 -1.05 -5.17 1.87
CA SER A 73 -1.60 -6.21 1.00
C SER A 73 -0.79 -7.50 1.08
N GLN A 74 0.54 -7.42 1.03
CA GLN A 74 1.42 -8.57 1.15
C GLN A 74 1.31 -9.22 2.53
N ALA A 75 1.25 -8.42 3.60
CA ALA A 75 1.08 -8.92 4.95
C ALA A 75 -0.25 -9.66 5.13
N GLN A 76 -1.32 -9.15 4.57
CA GLN A 76 -2.64 -9.82 4.59
C GLN A 76 -2.60 -11.15 3.85
N ARG A 77 -1.93 -11.21 2.72
CA ARG A 77 -1.76 -12.45 1.94
C ARG A 77 -0.94 -13.48 2.71
N LEU A 78 0.13 -13.05 3.39
CA LEU A 78 0.94 -13.92 4.24
C LEU A 78 0.12 -14.48 5.40
N LYS A 79 -0.68 -13.64 6.05
CA LYS A 79 -1.58 -14.06 7.12
C LYS A 79 -2.57 -15.11 6.63
N LYS A 80 -3.15 -14.92 5.45
CA LYS A 80 -4.07 -15.88 4.85
C LYS A 80 -3.38 -17.22 4.57
N LEU A 81 -2.17 -17.18 4.00
CA LEU A 81 -1.38 -18.39 3.76
C LEU A 81 -1.04 -19.12 5.07
N SER A 82 -0.74 -18.38 6.12
CA SER A 82 -0.48 -18.95 7.44
C SER A 82 -1.69 -19.69 7.99
N ARG A 83 -2.88 -19.12 7.84
CA ARG A 83 -4.14 -19.75 8.25
C ARG A 83 -4.43 -21.04 7.48
N GLU A 84 -4.07 -21.06 6.20
CA GLU A 84 -4.27 -22.22 5.33
C GLU A 84 -3.15 -23.27 5.45
N GLY A 85 -2.13 -23.00 6.27
CA GLY A 85 -0.98 -23.88 6.41
C GLY A 85 -0.08 -23.91 5.18
N LYS A 86 -0.17 -22.90 4.31
CA LYS A 86 0.58 -22.81 3.05
C LYS A 86 1.66 -21.73 3.06
N CYS A 87 1.99 -21.19 4.23
CA CYS A 87 2.99 -20.12 4.37
C CYS A 87 4.40 -20.71 4.36
N THR A 88 4.85 -21.13 3.18
CA THR A 88 6.18 -21.72 2.99
C THR A 88 7.20 -20.62 2.70
N LYS A 89 8.49 -20.96 2.85
CA LYS A 89 9.60 -20.06 2.50
C LYS A 89 9.53 -19.62 1.03
N GLU A 90 9.17 -20.53 0.15
CA GLU A 90 9.04 -20.27 -1.29
C GLU A 90 7.89 -19.28 -1.57
N ALA A 91 6.74 -19.46 -0.91
CA ALA A 91 5.61 -18.55 -1.02
C ALA A 91 5.97 -17.15 -0.52
N MET A 92 6.69 -17.07 0.61
CA MET A 92 7.16 -15.80 1.16
C MET A 92 8.11 -15.07 0.21
N ARG A 93 9.09 -15.80 -0.35
CA ARG A 93 10.02 -15.24 -1.32
C ARG A 93 9.30 -14.75 -2.57
N SER A 94 8.35 -15.51 -3.07
CA SER A 94 7.54 -15.11 -4.22
C SER A 94 6.81 -13.79 -3.97
N ILE A 95 6.19 -13.66 -2.81
CA ILE A 95 5.47 -12.44 -2.42
C ILE A 95 6.45 -11.26 -2.26
N MET A 96 7.58 -11.49 -1.58
CA MET A 96 8.55 -10.43 -1.33
C MET A 96 9.33 -10.02 -2.58
N SER A 97 9.43 -10.90 -3.57
CA SER A 97 10.09 -10.60 -4.84
C SER A 97 9.17 -9.92 -5.86
N GLU A 98 7.88 -9.81 -5.56
CA GLU A 98 6.97 -9.05 -6.41
C GLU A 98 7.50 -7.62 -6.55
N GLU A 99 7.72 -7.21 -7.80
CA GLU A 99 8.07 -5.83 -8.06
C GLU A 99 6.95 -4.96 -7.50
N LYS A 100 7.29 -4.10 -6.55
CA LYS A 100 6.39 -3.02 -6.17
C LYS A 100 6.12 -2.31 -7.49
N LYS A 101 4.90 -2.41 -8.00
CA LYS A 101 4.46 -1.59 -9.12
C LYS A 101 4.94 -0.19 -8.78
N GLU A 102 5.89 0.31 -9.56
CA GLU A 102 6.35 1.68 -9.45
C GLU A 102 5.10 2.51 -9.18
N GLU A 103 5.14 3.33 -8.14
CA GLU A 103 4.04 4.25 -7.88
C GLU A 103 3.73 4.92 -9.21
N GLN A 104 2.67 4.46 -9.87
CA GLN A 104 2.24 5.08 -11.10
C GLN A 104 1.96 6.53 -10.75
N GLU A 105 2.81 7.41 -11.24
CA GLU A 105 2.53 8.83 -11.14
C GLU A 105 1.13 9.06 -11.68
N ARG A 106 0.22 9.44 -10.80
CA ARG A 106 -1.15 9.74 -11.19
C ARG A 106 -1.34 11.24 -11.20
N ILE A 107 -1.56 11.77 -12.37
CA ILE A 107 -2.00 13.15 -12.52
C ILE A 107 -3.51 13.11 -12.65
N THR A 108 -4.20 13.70 -11.68
CA THR A 108 -5.66 13.73 -11.67
C THR A 108 -6.14 15.12 -12.10
N LEU A 109 -6.91 15.15 -13.18
CA LEU A 109 -7.60 16.35 -13.64
C LEU A 109 -9.07 16.24 -13.22
N SER A 110 -9.56 17.24 -12.50
CA SER A 110 -10.97 17.23 -12.09
C SER A 110 -11.89 17.38 -13.29
N SER A 111 -13.05 16.74 -13.23
CA SER A 111 -14.04 16.85 -14.29
C SER A 111 -14.54 18.29 -14.46
N ASP A 112 -14.62 19.05 -13.37
CA ASP A 112 -15.00 20.46 -13.41
C ASP A 112 -14.02 21.30 -14.23
N THR A 113 -12.72 21.04 -14.07
CA THR A 113 -11.67 21.73 -14.84
C THR A 113 -11.76 21.37 -16.32
N LEU A 114 -11.97 20.09 -16.65
CA LEU A 114 -12.09 19.62 -18.02
C LEU A 114 -13.36 20.11 -18.69
N ARG A 115 -14.47 20.24 -17.96
CA ARG A 115 -15.75 20.74 -18.49
C ARG A 115 -15.70 22.20 -18.93
N LYS A 116 -14.71 22.96 -18.53
CA LYS A 116 -14.49 24.32 -19.05
C LYS A 116 -14.09 24.31 -20.53
N TYR A 117 -13.49 23.22 -21.00
CA TYR A 117 -12.93 23.10 -22.36
C TYR A 117 -13.74 22.17 -23.26
N PHE A 118 -14.53 21.28 -22.68
CA PHE A 118 -15.28 20.27 -23.42
C PHE A 118 -16.79 20.48 -23.30
N PRO A 119 -17.55 20.21 -24.38
CA PRO A 119 -19.02 20.23 -24.29
C PRO A 119 -19.53 19.17 -23.32
N ARG A 120 -20.71 19.41 -22.75
CA ARG A 120 -21.35 18.46 -21.82
C ARG A 120 -21.69 17.13 -22.49
N SER A 121 -21.81 17.08 -23.79
CA SER A 121 -22.09 15.87 -24.55
C SER A 121 -20.90 14.89 -24.59
N TYR A 122 -19.70 15.38 -24.30
CA TYR A 122 -18.51 14.51 -24.31
C TYR A 122 -18.51 13.57 -23.09
N THR A 123 -18.33 12.28 -23.37
CA THR A 123 -18.11 11.29 -22.32
C THR A 123 -16.68 11.40 -21.78
N PRO A 124 -16.40 10.90 -20.55
CA PRO A 124 -15.03 10.88 -20.04
C PRO A 124 -14.04 10.19 -20.97
N LEU A 125 -14.46 9.14 -21.67
CA LEU A 125 -13.60 8.44 -22.64
C LEU A 125 -13.26 9.34 -23.83
N GLN A 126 -14.25 10.09 -24.36
CA GLN A 126 -14.03 11.03 -25.46
C GLN A 126 -13.09 12.15 -25.04
N MET A 127 -13.22 12.67 -23.82
CA MET A 127 -12.32 13.70 -23.30
C MET A 127 -10.88 13.16 -23.20
N GLN A 128 -10.71 11.95 -22.68
CA GLN A 128 -9.41 11.31 -22.56
C GLN A 128 -8.75 11.10 -23.91
N GLN A 129 -9.48 10.60 -24.91
CA GLN A 129 -8.98 10.38 -26.26
C GLN A 129 -8.54 11.69 -26.92
N THR A 130 -9.31 12.75 -26.73
CA THR A 130 -8.98 14.08 -27.29
C THR A 130 -7.71 14.64 -26.64
N ILE A 131 -7.58 14.51 -25.33
CA ILE A 131 -6.39 14.96 -24.58
C ILE A 131 -5.14 14.23 -25.11
N ILE A 132 -5.22 12.92 -25.28
CA ILE A 132 -4.09 12.12 -25.78
C ILE A 132 -3.68 12.57 -27.19
N LYS A 133 -4.63 12.81 -28.09
CA LYS A 133 -4.36 13.31 -29.43
C LYS A 133 -3.65 14.66 -29.40
N LEU A 134 -4.09 15.57 -28.54
CA LEU A 134 -3.48 16.88 -28.38
C LEU A 134 -2.05 16.77 -27.83
N LEU A 135 -1.82 15.86 -26.90
CA LEU A 135 -0.49 15.60 -26.34
C LEU A 135 0.45 15.01 -27.39
N GLU A 136 -0.04 14.12 -28.25
CA GLU A 136 0.75 13.56 -29.36
C GLU A 136 1.18 14.66 -30.32
N GLN A 137 0.28 15.57 -30.66
CA GLN A 137 0.58 16.72 -31.53
C GLN A 137 1.60 17.65 -30.88
N TRP A 138 1.46 17.91 -29.58
CA TRP A 138 2.41 18.73 -28.84
C TRP A 138 3.80 18.09 -28.81
N GLN A 139 3.87 16.77 -28.59
CA GLN A 139 5.12 16.01 -28.59
C GLN A 139 5.85 16.11 -29.94
N LYS A 140 5.11 15.96 -31.04
CA LYS A 140 5.67 16.08 -32.38
C LYS A 140 6.25 17.48 -32.64
N LYS A 141 5.58 18.54 -32.17
CA LYS A 141 6.08 19.91 -32.26
C LYS A 141 7.37 20.08 -31.46
N GLN A 142 7.47 19.49 -30.26
CA GLN A 142 8.67 19.56 -29.44
C GLN A 142 9.85 18.83 -30.10
N GLN A 143 9.61 17.67 -30.70
CA GLN A 143 10.64 16.93 -31.40
C GLN A 143 11.18 17.72 -32.59
N ARG A 144 10.32 18.40 -33.38
CA ARG A 144 10.73 19.26 -34.49
C ARG A 144 11.59 20.43 -34.02
N ARG A 145 11.30 21.00 -32.84
CA ARG A 145 12.12 22.07 -32.25
C ARG A 145 13.51 21.56 -31.84
N ASN A 146 13.59 20.35 -31.34
CA ASN A 146 14.85 19.76 -30.88
C ASN A 146 15.74 19.29 -32.03
N GLU A 147 15.19 19.03 -33.23
CA GLU A 147 15.92 18.64 -34.44
C GLU A 147 16.55 19.83 -35.17
N ARG A 148 16.23 21.06 -34.76
CA ARG A 148 16.86 22.27 -35.26
C ARG A 148 17.99 22.69 -34.34
#